data_550ccfce553dd5ba4cee18260c51ca32
#
_entry.id   550ccfce553dd5ba4cee18260c51ca32
#
_cell.length_a   1.000
_cell.length_b   1.000
_cell.length_c   1.000
_cell.angle_alpha   90.00
_cell.angle_beta   90.00
_cell.angle_gamma   90.00
#
_symmetry.space_group_name_H-M   'P 1'
#
loop_
_entity.id
_entity.type
_entity.pdbx_description
1 polymer ?
#
loop_
_entity_poly.entity_id
_entity_poly.type
_entity_poly.pdbx_seq_one_letter_code
_entity_poly.pdbx_strand_id
1 'polypeptide(L)'
;MTEPILRLSGLTKRFGEFTAVNEIDLDVEEGEFFTIVGPSGSGKSTLVRMLAGLEEPSGGEIALRGRRLNETPANRRPTCMVFQSLALFPHRSVGQNIEFPLKMRGVAREERRTRAMELLRLLRLPEAYYGKNVTQCSGGERQRVALARAFAYDPEILFFDEPLSAIDYKLRKTLEKELKDIHKETGKTFMYITHSLEEAMVMSDRIGVMRAGDLVQVGTPEEIYTRPRDKFVSEFMGEVNVIDVRRGMNGRASGVGIPGDFLLREMPEGFESGHLVVRPEYLRFIDAPGEAENHLRGRLYNEYVLGSRIQYQVRVGERVFMVERLRQQAVRGKLDEEVLIGWDAKDSILVTN
;
A
#
# COMPACT_ATOMS: atom_id res chain seq x y z
N MET A 1 1.70 -25.07 -9.26
CA MET A 1 1.29 -23.87 -8.50
C MET A 1 0.99 -24.37 -7.10
N THR A 2 1.60 -23.79 -6.09
CA THR A 2 1.32 -24.10 -4.68
C THR A 2 -0.10 -23.61 -4.36
N GLU A 3 -0.82 -24.35 -3.52
CA GLU A 3 -2.14 -23.94 -3.06
C GLU A 3 -2.00 -22.70 -2.16
N PRO A 4 -2.79 -21.61 -2.39
CA PRO A 4 -2.68 -20.40 -1.58
C PRO A 4 -3.07 -20.69 -0.12
N ILE A 5 -2.40 -19.98 0.81
CA ILE A 5 -2.73 -20.11 2.23
C ILE A 5 -4.12 -19.54 2.55
N LEU A 6 -4.49 -18.44 1.87
CA LEU A 6 -5.80 -17.79 2.00
C LEU A 6 -6.42 -17.59 0.62
N ARG A 7 -7.67 -18.03 0.48
CA ARG A 7 -8.47 -17.80 -0.73
C ARG A 7 -9.77 -17.12 -0.37
N LEU A 8 -10.08 -16.07 -1.12
CA LEU A 8 -11.37 -15.37 -1.08
C LEU A 8 -12.08 -15.62 -2.40
N SER A 9 -13.34 -16.00 -2.36
CA SER A 9 -14.14 -16.25 -3.55
C SER A 9 -15.47 -15.50 -3.46
N GLY A 10 -15.65 -14.49 -4.32
CA GLY A 10 -16.83 -13.63 -4.37
C GLY A 10 -17.18 -12.99 -3.02
N LEU A 11 -16.18 -12.67 -2.20
CA LEU A 11 -16.39 -12.21 -0.83
C LEU A 11 -17.11 -10.87 -0.81
N THR A 12 -18.27 -10.83 -0.15
CA THR A 12 -19.17 -9.68 -0.15
C THR A 12 -19.59 -9.30 1.28
N LYS A 13 -19.66 -7.99 1.56
CA LYS A 13 -20.26 -7.44 2.77
C LYS A 13 -21.20 -6.30 2.47
N ARG A 14 -22.42 -6.42 2.94
CA ARG A 14 -23.47 -5.39 2.82
C ARG A 14 -23.93 -4.95 4.21
N PHE A 15 -24.17 -3.66 4.37
CA PHE A 15 -24.80 -3.04 5.52
C PHE A 15 -26.08 -2.33 5.03
N GLY A 16 -27.22 -2.99 5.13
CA GLY A 16 -28.44 -2.53 4.47
C GLY A 16 -28.24 -2.44 2.96
N GLU A 17 -28.46 -1.26 2.38
CA GLU A 17 -28.25 -1.00 0.94
C GLU A 17 -26.79 -0.71 0.57
N PHE A 18 -25.94 -0.42 1.56
CA PHE A 18 -24.53 -0.09 1.32
C PHE A 18 -23.68 -1.35 1.19
N THR A 19 -22.98 -1.50 0.06
CA THR A 19 -22.01 -2.57 -0.17
C THR A 19 -20.60 -2.07 0.19
N ALA A 20 -20.07 -2.58 1.31
CA ALA A 20 -18.74 -2.19 1.80
C ALA A 20 -17.61 -3.01 1.18
N VAL A 21 -17.89 -4.27 0.81
CA VAL A 21 -16.97 -5.17 0.10
C VAL A 21 -17.81 -5.88 -0.97
N ASN A 22 -17.34 -5.83 -2.21
CA ASN A 22 -18.10 -6.24 -3.38
C ASN A 22 -17.36 -7.34 -4.16
N GLU A 23 -17.83 -8.59 -4.03
CA GLU A 23 -17.41 -9.78 -4.79
C GLU A 23 -15.89 -9.90 -4.96
N ILE A 24 -15.13 -9.79 -3.85
CA ILE A 24 -13.68 -9.87 -3.90
C ILE A 24 -13.21 -11.32 -4.11
N ASP A 25 -12.42 -11.52 -5.17
CA ASP A 25 -11.60 -12.70 -5.40
C ASP A 25 -10.14 -12.39 -5.14
N LEU A 26 -9.48 -13.17 -4.28
CA LEU A 26 -8.08 -12.97 -3.92
C LEU A 26 -7.44 -14.26 -3.43
N ASP A 27 -6.28 -14.59 -3.97
CA ASP A 27 -5.39 -15.63 -3.45
C ASP A 27 -4.16 -14.97 -2.81
N VAL A 28 -3.81 -15.37 -1.56
CA VAL A 28 -2.61 -14.96 -0.84
C VAL A 28 -1.74 -16.19 -0.62
N GLU A 29 -0.45 -16.08 -0.96
CA GLU A 29 0.50 -17.18 -0.85
C GLU A 29 1.05 -17.31 0.58
N GLU A 30 1.53 -18.50 0.93
CA GLU A 30 2.19 -18.73 2.23
C GLU A 30 3.50 -17.95 2.33
N GLY A 31 3.70 -17.25 3.45
CA GLY A 31 4.88 -16.43 3.67
C GLY A 31 4.86 -15.09 2.93
N GLU A 32 3.77 -14.72 2.28
CA GLU A 32 3.62 -13.46 1.56
C GLU A 32 3.38 -12.28 2.51
N PHE A 33 3.99 -11.13 2.20
CA PHE A 33 3.61 -9.84 2.75
C PHE A 33 2.64 -9.15 1.78
N PHE A 34 1.35 -9.35 1.98
CA PHE A 34 0.30 -8.76 1.14
C PHE A 34 -0.25 -7.49 1.77
N THR A 35 -0.24 -6.38 1.01
CA THR A 35 -0.78 -5.10 1.51
C THR A 35 -2.02 -4.67 0.74
N ILE A 36 -3.02 -4.18 1.46
CA ILE A 36 -4.21 -3.57 0.90
C ILE A 36 -4.14 -2.06 1.10
N VAL A 37 -4.23 -1.31 0.01
CA VAL A 37 -4.28 0.15 -0.01
C VAL A 37 -5.58 0.64 -0.66
N GLY A 38 -5.93 1.88 -0.42
CA GLY A 38 -7.11 2.51 -1.02
C GLY A 38 -7.55 3.73 -0.22
N PRO A 39 -8.43 4.59 -0.77
CA PRO A 39 -8.98 5.74 -0.07
C PRO A 39 -9.71 5.37 1.22
N SER A 40 -9.92 6.34 2.10
CA SER A 40 -10.79 6.15 3.27
C SER A 40 -12.19 5.74 2.80
N GLY A 41 -12.79 4.77 3.49
CA GLY A 41 -14.12 4.23 3.14
C GLY A 41 -14.11 3.23 1.97
N SER A 42 -12.97 2.81 1.42
CA SER A 42 -12.93 1.82 0.33
C SER A 42 -13.22 0.37 0.74
N GLY A 43 -13.44 0.09 2.05
CA GLY A 43 -13.80 -1.24 2.52
C GLY A 43 -12.66 -2.05 3.16
N LYS A 44 -11.41 -1.56 3.18
CA LYS A 44 -10.22 -2.28 3.69
C LYS A 44 -10.37 -2.86 5.09
N SER A 45 -10.73 -2.03 6.07
CA SER A 45 -10.90 -2.49 7.46
C SER A 45 -12.06 -3.47 7.59
N THR A 46 -13.15 -3.30 6.82
CA THR A 46 -14.26 -4.26 6.77
C THR A 46 -13.77 -5.61 6.25
N LEU A 47 -13.00 -5.61 5.16
CA LEU A 47 -12.41 -6.83 4.59
C LEU A 47 -11.57 -7.56 5.64
N VAL A 48 -10.59 -6.91 6.27
CA VAL A 48 -9.73 -7.57 7.27
C VAL A 48 -10.51 -8.01 8.50
N ARG A 49 -11.52 -7.27 8.94
CA ARG A 49 -12.40 -7.70 10.05
C ARG A 49 -13.16 -8.97 9.72
N MET A 50 -13.64 -9.15 8.47
CA MET A 50 -14.23 -10.41 8.01
C MET A 50 -13.21 -11.54 8.05
N LEU A 51 -11.98 -11.31 7.58
CA LEU A 51 -10.91 -12.31 7.59
C LEU A 51 -10.50 -12.70 9.01
N ALA A 52 -10.48 -11.75 9.93
CA ALA A 52 -10.22 -12.00 11.34
C ALA A 52 -11.40 -12.65 12.08
N GLY A 53 -12.59 -12.76 11.46
CA GLY A 53 -13.81 -13.31 12.09
C GLY A 53 -14.49 -12.36 13.05
N LEU A 54 -14.21 -11.07 12.97
CA LEU A 54 -14.85 -10.00 13.76
C LEU A 54 -16.10 -9.43 13.09
N GLU A 55 -16.29 -9.78 11.82
CA GLU A 55 -17.43 -9.40 11.00
C GLU A 55 -17.83 -10.59 10.13
N GLU A 56 -19.12 -10.85 9.99
CA GLU A 56 -19.61 -11.94 9.14
C GLU A 56 -19.78 -11.45 7.69
N PRO A 57 -19.31 -12.19 6.69
CA PRO A 57 -19.58 -11.87 5.30
C PRO A 57 -21.08 -12.01 4.99
N SER A 58 -21.58 -11.19 4.07
CA SER A 58 -22.94 -11.30 3.54
C SER A 58 -23.06 -12.34 2.43
N GLY A 59 -21.94 -12.69 1.77
CA GLY A 59 -21.82 -13.65 0.70
C GLY A 59 -20.38 -14.02 0.40
N GLY A 60 -20.19 -15.04 -0.44
CA GLY A 60 -18.88 -15.52 -0.79
C GLY A 60 -18.24 -16.43 0.26
N GLU A 61 -16.97 -16.72 0.07
CA GLU A 61 -16.23 -17.68 0.88
C GLU A 61 -14.85 -17.16 1.28
N ILE A 62 -14.45 -17.47 2.52
CA ILE A 62 -13.10 -17.32 3.06
C ILE A 62 -12.59 -18.72 3.33
N ALA A 63 -11.53 -19.15 2.66
CA ALA A 63 -10.88 -20.44 2.88
C ALA A 63 -9.43 -20.23 3.30
N LEU A 64 -9.00 -20.92 4.38
CA LEU A 64 -7.61 -20.99 4.84
C LEU A 64 -7.13 -22.42 4.65
N ARG A 65 -6.05 -22.61 3.87
CA ARG A 65 -5.56 -23.94 3.45
C ARG A 65 -6.70 -24.86 2.96
N GLY A 66 -7.55 -24.33 2.08
CA GLY A 66 -8.70 -25.04 1.55
C GLY A 66 -9.86 -25.28 2.55
N ARG A 67 -9.69 -24.91 3.84
CA ARG A 67 -10.75 -25.03 4.84
C ARG A 67 -11.56 -23.74 4.96
N ARG A 68 -12.87 -23.83 4.76
CA ARG A 68 -13.80 -22.72 4.91
C ARG A 68 -13.83 -22.19 6.35
N LEU A 69 -13.75 -20.86 6.51
CA LEU A 69 -13.71 -20.17 7.81
C LEU A 69 -14.94 -19.31 8.11
N ASN A 70 -15.90 -19.16 7.22
CA ASN A 70 -17.02 -18.23 7.39
C ASN A 70 -17.71 -18.40 8.77
N GLU A 71 -17.99 -19.63 9.16
CA GLU A 71 -18.70 -20.00 10.39
C GLU A 71 -17.76 -20.16 11.60
N THR A 72 -16.44 -20.01 11.39
CA THR A 72 -15.45 -20.14 12.46
C THR A 72 -15.31 -18.81 13.20
N PRO A 73 -15.63 -18.77 14.50
CA PRO A 73 -15.53 -17.53 15.28
C PRO A 73 -14.06 -17.10 15.46
N ALA A 74 -13.82 -15.80 15.61
CA ALA A 74 -12.49 -15.18 15.66
C ALA A 74 -11.51 -15.88 16.62
N ASN A 75 -11.97 -16.30 17.81
CA ASN A 75 -11.14 -16.94 18.83
C ASN A 75 -10.72 -18.38 18.49
N ARG A 76 -11.26 -18.96 17.42
CA ARG A 76 -10.91 -20.30 16.92
C ARG A 76 -10.19 -20.27 15.58
N ARG A 77 -10.08 -19.10 14.94
CA ARG A 77 -9.31 -18.96 13.70
C ARG A 77 -7.82 -19.01 14.01
N PRO A 78 -6.98 -19.68 13.20
CA PRO A 78 -5.54 -19.68 13.36
C PRO A 78 -4.93 -18.37 12.82
N THR A 79 -5.56 -17.25 13.10
CA THR A 79 -5.18 -15.91 12.67
C THR A 79 -5.14 -14.95 13.85
N CYS A 80 -4.36 -13.89 13.77
CA CYS A 80 -4.33 -12.86 14.79
C CYS A 80 -4.36 -11.48 14.16
N MET A 81 -4.96 -10.50 14.84
CA MET A 81 -5.07 -9.13 14.38
C MET A 81 -4.33 -8.16 15.30
N VAL A 82 -3.50 -7.32 14.73
CA VAL A 82 -2.90 -6.16 15.38
C VAL A 82 -3.71 -4.92 15.00
N PHE A 83 -4.39 -4.35 15.96
CA PHE A 83 -5.26 -3.18 15.76
C PHE A 83 -4.46 -1.89 15.75
N GLN A 84 -4.97 -0.86 15.12
CA GLN A 84 -4.43 0.50 15.12
C GLN A 84 -4.20 1.03 16.55
N SER A 85 -5.13 0.76 17.48
CA SER A 85 -5.02 1.15 18.90
C SER A 85 -4.07 0.26 19.73
N LEU A 86 -3.45 -0.77 19.09
CA LEU A 86 -2.66 -1.85 19.70
C LEU A 86 -3.45 -2.72 20.71
N ALA A 87 -4.56 -2.26 21.26
CA ALA A 87 -5.43 -2.93 22.21
C ALA A 87 -4.68 -3.63 23.38
N LEU A 88 -3.58 -3.03 23.86
CA LEU A 88 -2.82 -3.54 25.00
C LEU A 88 -3.59 -3.30 26.31
N PHE A 89 -3.40 -4.21 27.27
CA PHE A 89 -3.98 -4.09 28.60
C PHE A 89 -3.14 -3.14 29.47
N PRO A 90 -3.59 -1.91 29.74
CA PRO A 90 -2.76 -0.88 30.39
C PRO A 90 -2.42 -1.19 31.85
N HIS A 91 -3.25 -2.02 32.50
CA HIS A 91 -3.07 -2.45 33.91
C HIS A 91 -2.17 -3.68 34.06
N ARG A 92 -1.57 -4.18 32.95
CA ARG A 92 -0.72 -5.37 32.93
C ARG A 92 0.73 -5.03 32.57
N SER A 93 1.65 -5.90 32.99
CA SER A 93 3.02 -5.83 32.53
C SER A 93 3.17 -6.25 31.05
N VAL A 94 4.32 -5.97 30.47
CA VAL A 94 4.69 -6.42 29.11
C VAL A 94 4.56 -7.94 29.00
N GLY A 95 5.18 -8.71 29.93
CA GLY A 95 5.07 -10.15 29.95
C GLY A 95 3.62 -10.64 30.04
N GLN A 96 2.83 -10.06 30.92
CA GLN A 96 1.41 -10.41 31.05
C GLN A 96 0.56 -10.11 29.80
N ASN A 97 0.92 -9.05 29.04
CA ASN A 97 0.29 -8.78 27.75
C ASN A 97 0.65 -9.87 26.74
N ILE A 98 1.92 -10.23 26.64
CA ILE A 98 2.41 -11.25 25.69
C ILE A 98 1.83 -12.62 26.03
N GLU A 99 1.81 -13.01 27.31
CA GLU A 99 1.30 -14.31 27.77
C GLU A 99 -0.23 -14.47 27.65
N PHE A 100 -0.97 -13.37 27.48
CA PHE A 100 -2.42 -13.39 27.57
C PHE A 100 -3.10 -14.41 26.64
N PRO A 101 -2.75 -14.51 25.35
CA PRO A 101 -3.35 -15.50 24.45
C PRO A 101 -3.10 -16.94 24.90
N LEU A 102 -1.88 -17.24 25.36
CA LEU A 102 -1.52 -18.56 25.86
C LEU A 102 -2.24 -18.91 27.17
N LYS A 103 -2.42 -17.91 28.04
CA LYS A 103 -3.20 -18.07 29.27
C LYS A 103 -4.64 -18.45 28.97
N MET A 104 -5.26 -17.84 27.97
CA MET A 104 -6.64 -18.15 27.55
C MET A 104 -6.76 -19.56 26.96
N ARG A 105 -5.67 -20.12 26.42
CA ARG A 105 -5.58 -21.50 25.93
C ARG A 105 -5.24 -22.51 27.04
N GLY A 106 -5.08 -22.07 28.29
CA GLY A 106 -4.76 -22.96 29.42
C GLY A 106 -3.31 -23.42 29.48
N VAL A 107 -2.38 -22.81 28.72
CA VAL A 107 -0.96 -23.15 28.72
C VAL A 107 -0.34 -22.90 30.11
N ALA A 108 0.53 -23.80 30.59
CA ALA A 108 1.18 -23.71 31.89
C ALA A 108 2.01 -22.43 32.05
N ARG A 109 2.13 -21.92 33.29
CA ARG A 109 2.77 -20.60 33.57
C ARG A 109 4.21 -20.55 33.10
N GLU A 110 5.00 -21.60 33.35
CA GLU A 110 6.42 -21.64 33.00
C GLU A 110 6.60 -21.62 31.47
N GLU A 111 5.80 -22.38 30.75
CA GLU A 111 5.83 -22.43 29.28
C GLU A 111 5.45 -21.05 28.68
N ARG A 112 4.39 -20.39 29.21
CA ARG A 112 4.03 -19.04 28.78
C ARG A 112 5.15 -18.04 28.97
N ARG A 113 5.82 -18.10 30.13
CA ARG A 113 6.94 -17.24 30.46
C ARG A 113 8.13 -17.46 29.51
N THR A 114 8.47 -18.72 29.28
CA THR A 114 9.55 -19.08 28.32
C THR A 114 9.23 -18.50 26.94
N ARG A 115 8.02 -18.72 26.44
CA ARG A 115 7.59 -18.19 25.15
C ARG A 115 7.59 -16.65 25.12
N ALA A 116 7.16 -15.99 26.19
CA ALA A 116 7.20 -14.53 26.28
C ALA A 116 8.66 -13.99 26.23
N MET A 117 9.61 -14.66 26.86
CA MET A 117 11.02 -14.27 26.82
C MET A 117 11.63 -14.45 25.42
N GLU A 118 11.30 -15.54 24.72
CA GLU A 118 11.69 -15.75 23.32
C GLU A 118 11.18 -14.61 22.41
N LEU A 119 9.90 -14.23 22.58
CA LEU A 119 9.28 -13.18 21.80
C LEU A 119 9.82 -11.79 22.12
N LEU A 120 10.20 -11.52 23.37
CA LEU A 120 10.92 -10.30 23.70
C LEU A 120 12.25 -10.19 22.93
N ARG A 121 13.03 -11.29 22.86
CA ARG A 121 14.28 -11.32 22.10
C ARG A 121 14.03 -11.11 20.59
N LEU A 122 13.08 -11.87 20.02
CA LEU A 122 12.70 -11.78 18.60
C LEU A 122 12.35 -10.34 18.21
N LEU A 123 11.60 -9.65 19.08
CA LEU A 123 11.17 -8.27 18.84
C LEU A 123 12.11 -7.22 19.41
N ARG A 124 13.34 -7.61 19.73
CA ARG A 124 14.41 -6.72 20.18
C ARG A 124 14.02 -5.84 21.38
N LEU A 125 13.19 -6.42 22.28
CA LEU A 125 12.84 -5.83 23.56
C LEU A 125 13.71 -6.41 24.68
N PRO A 126 14.22 -5.59 25.63
CA PRO A 126 15.01 -6.09 26.77
C PRO A 126 14.18 -7.09 27.60
N GLU A 127 14.79 -8.20 28.00
CA GLU A 127 14.14 -9.21 28.86
C GLU A 127 13.65 -8.61 30.20
N ALA A 128 14.38 -7.60 30.73
CA ALA A 128 14.00 -6.88 31.93
C ALA A 128 12.61 -6.20 31.79
N TYR A 129 12.11 -6.00 30.56
CA TYR A 129 10.78 -5.43 30.34
C TYR A 129 9.64 -6.37 30.68
N TYR A 130 9.91 -7.65 30.87
CA TYR A 130 8.86 -8.62 31.23
C TYR A 130 7.98 -8.16 32.41
N GLY A 131 8.61 -7.60 33.45
CA GLY A 131 7.89 -7.06 34.64
C GLY A 131 7.42 -5.61 34.51
N LYS A 132 7.91 -4.88 33.49
CA LYS A 132 7.61 -3.45 33.29
C LYS A 132 6.14 -3.25 32.92
N ASN A 133 5.48 -2.25 33.51
CA ASN A 133 4.12 -1.90 33.11
C ASN A 133 4.13 -1.38 31.67
N VAL A 134 3.19 -1.83 30.83
CA VAL A 134 3.13 -1.49 29.41
C VAL A 134 2.90 0.00 29.15
N THR A 135 2.31 0.73 30.09
CA THR A 135 2.12 2.20 29.99
C THR A 135 3.41 2.99 30.09
N GLN A 136 4.47 2.39 30.67
CA GLN A 136 5.80 2.98 30.77
C GLN A 136 6.65 2.75 29.51
N CYS A 137 6.11 2.06 28.52
CA CYS A 137 6.76 1.83 27.24
C CYS A 137 6.50 2.98 26.27
N SER A 138 7.50 3.29 25.43
CA SER A 138 7.34 4.22 24.31
C SER A 138 6.33 3.69 23.27
N GLY A 139 5.92 4.53 22.31
CA GLY A 139 5.00 4.12 21.26
C GLY A 139 5.50 2.90 20.48
N GLY A 140 6.76 2.93 20.03
CA GLY A 140 7.38 1.82 19.31
C GLY A 140 7.56 0.55 20.15
N GLU A 141 7.92 0.71 21.46
CA GLU A 141 7.98 -0.45 22.38
C GLU A 141 6.61 -1.08 22.58
N ARG A 142 5.55 -0.28 22.73
CA ARG A 142 4.18 -0.79 22.84
C ARG A 142 3.76 -1.54 21.57
N GLN A 143 4.16 -1.08 20.42
CA GLN A 143 3.88 -1.77 19.17
C GLN A 143 4.57 -3.13 19.10
N ARG A 144 5.86 -3.21 19.47
CA ARG A 144 6.57 -4.50 19.57
C ARG A 144 5.93 -5.44 20.60
N VAL A 145 5.42 -4.91 21.71
CA VAL A 145 4.65 -5.73 22.69
C VAL A 145 3.36 -6.26 22.08
N ALA A 146 2.64 -5.46 21.28
CA ALA A 146 1.43 -5.90 20.59
C ALA A 146 1.74 -6.98 19.54
N LEU A 147 2.84 -6.84 18.81
CA LEU A 147 3.36 -7.88 17.90
C LEU A 147 3.74 -9.15 18.67
N ALA A 148 4.49 -9.03 19.78
CA ALA A 148 4.85 -10.17 20.62
C ALA A 148 3.61 -10.94 21.09
N ARG A 149 2.58 -10.22 21.52
CA ARG A 149 1.30 -10.83 21.92
C ARG A 149 0.63 -11.56 20.75
N ALA A 150 0.66 -10.98 19.55
CA ALA A 150 0.11 -11.61 18.35
C ALA A 150 0.88 -12.90 17.98
N PHE A 151 2.20 -12.85 18.00
CA PHE A 151 3.06 -14.01 17.76
C PHE A 151 2.98 -15.09 18.82
N ALA A 152 2.60 -14.74 20.08
CA ALA A 152 2.40 -15.71 21.15
C ALA A 152 1.28 -16.71 20.83
N TYR A 153 0.28 -16.28 20.05
CA TYR A 153 -0.79 -17.14 19.56
C TYR A 153 -0.32 -18.17 18.52
N ASP A 154 0.84 -17.96 17.91
CA ASP A 154 1.42 -18.72 16.78
C ASP A 154 0.43 -18.80 15.59
N PRO A 155 -0.01 -17.67 15.06
CA PRO A 155 -0.97 -17.66 13.97
C PRO A 155 -0.34 -18.08 12.64
N GLU A 156 -1.17 -18.57 11.71
CA GLU A 156 -0.77 -18.82 10.32
C GLU A 156 -0.72 -17.50 9.52
N ILE A 157 -1.66 -16.58 9.82
CA ILE A 157 -1.72 -15.24 9.20
C ILE A 157 -1.83 -14.16 10.28
N LEU A 158 -1.02 -13.12 10.15
CA LEU A 158 -1.16 -11.89 10.94
C LEU A 158 -1.82 -10.81 10.09
N PHE A 159 -2.91 -10.26 10.61
CA PHE A 159 -3.59 -9.09 10.06
C PHE A 159 -3.15 -7.83 10.78
N PHE A 160 -2.90 -6.77 10.03
CA PHE A 160 -2.52 -5.46 10.54
C PHE A 160 -3.48 -4.40 10.01
N ASP A 161 -4.17 -3.69 10.90
CA ASP A 161 -5.09 -2.61 10.54
C ASP A 161 -4.46 -1.26 10.92
N GLU A 162 -3.80 -0.65 9.95
CA GLU A 162 -3.09 0.65 10.05
C GLU A 162 -2.17 0.78 11.29
N PRO A 163 -1.29 -0.19 11.57
CA PRO A 163 -0.57 -0.23 12.86
C PRO A 163 0.42 0.91 13.03
N LEU A 164 0.87 1.59 11.96
CA LEU A 164 1.85 2.67 12.00
C LEU A 164 1.24 4.08 11.84
N SER A 165 -0.07 4.21 11.69
CA SER A 165 -0.72 5.48 11.34
C SER A 165 -0.56 6.58 12.40
N ALA A 166 -0.46 6.22 13.69
CA ALA A 166 -0.36 7.18 14.82
C ALA A 166 1.08 7.46 15.27
N ILE A 167 2.08 7.14 14.42
CA ILE A 167 3.51 7.23 14.77
C ILE A 167 4.19 8.33 13.97
N ASP A 168 5.14 9.06 14.62
CA ASP A 168 5.95 10.05 13.93
C ASP A 168 6.79 9.45 12.79
N TYR A 169 7.14 10.28 11.81
CA TYR A 169 7.77 9.84 10.57
C TYR A 169 9.08 9.06 10.79
N LYS A 170 9.97 9.54 11.69
CA LYS A 170 11.28 8.90 11.91
C LYS A 170 11.15 7.52 12.55
N LEU A 171 10.31 7.41 13.56
CA LEU A 171 10.03 6.15 14.23
C LEU A 171 9.31 5.18 13.29
N ARG A 172 8.36 5.67 12.48
CA ARG A 172 7.66 4.90 11.46
C ARG A 172 8.64 4.22 10.50
N LYS A 173 9.61 4.97 9.94
CA LYS A 173 10.64 4.42 9.05
C LYS A 173 11.50 3.34 9.69
N THR A 174 11.74 3.44 10.99
CA THR A 174 12.44 2.39 11.74
C THR A 174 11.57 1.13 11.87
N LEU A 175 10.30 1.31 12.23
CA LEU A 175 9.36 0.22 12.44
C LEU A 175 8.97 -0.51 11.13
N GLU A 176 8.90 0.20 9.99
CA GLU A 176 8.72 -0.42 8.67
C GLU A 176 9.83 -1.44 8.39
N LYS A 177 11.10 -1.05 8.60
CA LYS A 177 12.24 -1.95 8.42
C LYS A 177 12.19 -3.13 9.37
N GLU A 178 11.94 -2.87 10.66
CA GLU A 178 11.83 -3.92 11.68
C GLU A 178 10.71 -4.91 11.35
N LEU A 179 9.54 -4.43 10.89
CA LEU A 179 8.43 -5.29 10.54
C LEU A 179 8.76 -6.18 9.33
N LYS A 180 9.47 -5.62 8.34
CA LYS A 180 9.96 -6.38 7.18
C LYS A 180 11.01 -7.42 7.59
N ASP A 181 11.93 -7.07 8.50
CA ASP A 181 12.92 -8.02 9.04
C ASP A 181 12.22 -9.16 9.78
N ILE A 182 11.27 -8.86 10.67
CA ILE A 182 10.48 -9.86 11.42
C ILE A 182 9.71 -10.77 10.46
N HIS A 183 9.11 -10.22 9.41
CA HIS A 183 8.44 -11.01 8.39
C HIS A 183 9.40 -12.05 7.77
N LYS A 184 10.58 -11.59 7.33
CA LYS A 184 11.61 -12.46 6.75
C LYS A 184 12.14 -13.52 7.75
N GLU A 185 12.37 -13.11 9.01
CA GLU A 185 12.88 -14.01 10.06
C GLU A 185 11.85 -15.09 10.43
N THR A 186 10.57 -14.76 10.41
CA THR A 186 9.51 -15.68 10.84
C THR A 186 8.89 -16.49 9.71
N GLY A 187 8.98 -16.02 8.46
CA GLY A 187 8.33 -16.63 7.31
C GLY A 187 6.79 -16.71 7.39
N LYS A 188 6.17 -15.97 8.30
CA LYS A 188 4.71 -15.94 8.49
C LYS A 188 4.06 -15.09 7.41
N THR A 189 2.83 -15.42 7.05
CA THR A 189 2.02 -14.61 6.13
C THR A 189 1.50 -13.37 6.83
N PHE A 190 1.76 -12.21 6.24
CA PHE A 190 1.27 -10.92 6.73
C PHE A 190 0.25 -10.33 5.76
N MET A 191 -0.86 -9.86 6.31
CA MET A 191 -1.83 -9.08 5.56
C MET A 191 -1.99 -7.71 6.22
N TYR A 192 -1.57 -6.68 5.51
CA TYR A 192 -1.35 -5.35 6.04
C TYR A 192 -2.29 -4.34 5.39
N ILE A 193 -2.96 -3.52 6.19
CA ILE A 193 -3.75 -2.40 5.70
C ILE A 193 -3.03 -1.11 6.02
N THR A 194 -2.92 -0.24 5.03
CA THR A 194 -2.42 1.11 5.21
C THR A 194 -3.05 2.08 4.20
N HIS A 195 -3.04 3.36 4.55
CA HIS A 195 -3.27 4.44 3.61
C HIS A 195 -1.95 5.05 3.09
N SER A 196 -0.81 4.60 3.62
CA SER A 196 0.53 5.04 3.20
C SER A 196 1.02 4.21 2.02
N LEU A 197 1.10 4.84 0.86
CA LEU A 197 1.64 4.21 -0.35
C LEU A 197 3.12 3.85 -0.17
N GLU A 198 3.87 4.70 0.56
CA GLU A 198 5.28 4.46 0.83
C GLU A 198 5.49 3.17 1.65
N GLU A 199 4.65 2.93 2.69
CA GLU A 199 4.67 1.68 3.45
C GLU A 199 4.41 0.48 2.54
N ALA A 200 3.37 0.55 1.71
CA ALA A 200 3.02 -0.51 0.78
C ALA A 200 4.14 -0.81 -0.21
N MET A 201 4.71 0.22 -0.84
CA MET A 201 5.80 0.08 -1.82
C MET A 201 7.08 -0.53 -1.22
N VAL A 202 7.39 -0.22 0.05
CA VAL A 202 8.64 -0.67 0.70
C VAL A 202 8.51 -2.08 1.27
N MET A 203 7.36 -2.44 1.83
CA MET A 203 7.23 -3.65 2.63
C MET A 203 6.66 -4.85 1.86
N SER A 204 5.81 -4.63 0.88
CA SER A 204 4.96 -5.67 0.31
C SER A 204 5.64 -6.48 -0.78
N ASP A 205 5.27 -7.76 -0.86
CA ASP A 205 5.52 -8.59 -2.04
C ASP A 205 4.46 -8.31 -3.12
N ARG A 206 3.19 -8.20 -2.71
CA ARG A 206 2.09 -7.75 -3.58
C ARG A 206 1.20 -6.73 -2.87
N ILE A 207 0.60 -5.86 -3.68
CA ILE A 207 -0.34 -4.82 -3.25
C ILE A 207 -1.68 -5.06 -3.92
N GLY A 208 -2.76 -4.98 -3.13
CA GLY A 208 -4.14 -4.91 -3.61
C GLY A 208 -4.67 -3.48 -3.46
N VAL A 209 -5.11 -2.87 -4.55
CA VAL A 209 -5.71 -1.52 -4.56
C VAL A 209 -7.22 -1.65 -4.49
N MET A 210 -7.83 -1.08 -3.43
CA MET A 210 -9.28 -1.07 -3.24
C MET A 210 -9.89 0.29 -3.54
N ARG A 211 -11.05 0.29 -4.21
CA ARG A 211 -11.89 1.47 -4.48
C ARG A 211 -13.36 1.11 -4.33
N ALA A 212 -14.09 1.81 -3.47
CA ALA A 212 -15.55 1.67 -3.31
C ALA A 212 -16.05 0.22 -3.12
N GLY A 213 -15.31 -0.60 -2.39
CA GLY A 213 -15.65 -2.01 -2.13
C GLY A 213 -15.00 -3.01 -3.08
N ASP A 214 -14.52 -2.57 -4.24
CA ASP A 214 -13.89 -3.42 -5.26
C ASP A 214 -12.38 -3.53 -5.06
N LEU A 215 -11.81 -4.69 -5.39
CA LEU A 215 -10.37 -4.89 -5.54
C LEU A 215 -9.99 -4.61 -7.00
N VAL A 216 -9.53 -3.38 -7.28
CA VAL A 216 -9.34 -2.86 -8.64
C VAL A 216 -8.13 -3.49 -9.32
N GLN A 217 -7.03 -3.62 -8.61
CA GLN A 217 -5.78 -4.20 -9.12
C GLN A 217 -5.01 -4.91 -8.01
N VAL A 218 -4.39 -6.03 -8.36
CA VAL A 218 -3.42 -6.75 -7.52
C VAL A 218 -2.16 -6.96 -8.35
N GLY A 219 -1.00 -6.69 -7.77
CA GLY A 219 0.30 -6.90 -8.42
C GLY A 219 1.46 -6.57 -7.49
N THR A 220 2.69 -6.76 -7.96
CA THR A 220 3.89 -6.30 -7.25
C THR A 220 3.89 -4.77 -7.15
N PRO A 221 4.61 -4.18 -6.19
CA PRO A 221 4.77 -2.72 -6.11
C PRO A 221 5.19 -2.09 -7.44
N GLU A 222 6.14 -2.71 -8.15
CA GLU A 222 6.59 -2.25 -9.46
C GLU A 222 5.49 -2.29 -10.53
N GLU A 223 4.73 -3.39 -10.60
CA GLU A 223 3.62 -3.53 -11.56
C GLU A 223 2.52 -2.50 -11.32
N ILE A 224 2.11 -2.29 -10.06
CA ILE A 224 1.08 -1.30 -9.72
C ILE A 224 1.53 0.11 -10.11
N TYR A 225 2.82 0.44 -9.91
CA TYR A 225 3.36 1.76 -10.20
C TYR A 225 3.58 2.00 -11.70
N THR A 226 4.12 0.99 -12.42
CA THR A 226 4.53 1.12 -13.83
C THR A 226 3.47 0.68 -14.83
N ARG A 227 2.49 -0.15 -14.39
CA ARG A 227 1.42 -0.70 -15.23
C ARG A 227 0.07 -0.59 -14.53
N PRO A 228 -0.36 0.62 -14.13
CA PRO A 228 -1.67 0.81 -13.51
C PRO A 228 -2.78 0.39 -14.48
N ARG A 229 -3.80 -0.26 -13.94
CA ARG A 229 -4.92 -0.77 -14.73
C ARG A 229 -5.79 0.35 -15.31
N ASP A 230 -5.97 1.44 -14.55
CA ASP A 230 -6.83 2.56 -14.92
C ASP A 230 -6.25 3.90 -14.42
N LYS A 231 -6.92 4.99 -14.78
CA LYS A 231 -6.55 6.34 -14.33
C LYS A 231 -6.56 6.46 -12.81
N PHE A 232 -7.55 5.85 -12.13
CA PHE A 232 -7.65 5.92 -10.67
C PHE A 232 -6.41 5.32 -10.00
N VAL A 233 -5.99 4.11 -10.41
CA VAL A 233 -4.78 3.49 -9.85
C VAL A 233 -3.55 4.34 -10.13
N SER A 234 -3.44 4.93 -11.32
CA SER A 234 -2.34 5.83 -11.67
C SER A 234 -2.23 7.02 -10.72
N GLU A 235 -3.35 7.71 -10.49
CA GLU A 235 -3.46 8.90 -9.64
C GLU A 235 -3.35 8.54 -8.15
N PHE A 236 -3.89 7.39 -7.74
CA PHE A 236 -3.84 6.92 -6.36
C PHE A 236 -2.41 6.56 -5.94
N MET A 237 -1.61 5.96 -6.83
CA MET A 237 -0.24 5.51 -6.53
C MET A 237 0.82 6.62 -6.57
N GLY A 238 0.42 7.87 -6.61
CA GLY A 238 1.29 9.03 -6.54
C GLY A 238 0.93 10.11 -7.53
N GLU A 239 1.69 11.19 -7.54
CA GLU A 239 1.46 12.29 -8.46
C GLU A 239 1.72 11.87 -9.91
N VAL A 240 0.86 12.32 -10.81
CA VAL A 240 0.93 12.01 -12.24
C VAL A 240 0.51 13.21 -13.08
N ASN A 241 1.06 13.30 -14.28
CA ASN A 241 0.55 14.16 -15.33
C ASN A 241 -0.37 13.33 -16.22
N VAL A 242 -1.63 13.73 -16.34
CA VAL A 242 -2.62 13.04 -17.15
C VAL A 242 -3.00 13.90 -18.34
N ILE A 243 -2.86 13.36 -19.55
CA ILE A 243 -3.26 13.99 -20.80
C ILE A 243 -4.40 13.14 -21.38
N ASP A 244 -5.57 13.75 -21.59
CA ASP A 244 -6.64 13.07 -22.32
C ASP A 244 -6.21 12.98 -23.79
N VAL A 245 -6.28 11.78 -24.35
CA VAL A 245 -5.83 11.51 -25.70
C VAL A 245 -6.84 10.71 -26.50
N ARG A 246 -6.82 10.88 -27.81
CA ARG A 246 -7.53 10.05 -28.78
C ARG A 246 -6.58 9.53 -29.84
N ARG A 247 -7.02 8.53 -30.56
CA ARG A 247 -6.24 8.01 -31.68
C ARG A 247 -5.95 9.12 -32.70
N GLY A 248 -4.69 9.34 -32.94
CA GLY A 248 -4.19 10.28 -33.94
C GLY A 248 -3.72 9.55 -35.21
N MET A 249 -3.06 10.29 -36.10
CA MET A 249 -2.48 9.73 -37.31
C MET A 249 -1.11 9.08 -37.04
N ASN A 250 -0.70 8.17 -37.93
CA ASN A 250 0.65 7.57 -37.94
C ASN A 250 1.04 6.87 -36.62
N GLY A 251 0.07 6.24 -35.91
CA GLY A 251 0.36 5.52 -34.66
C GLY A 251 0.64 6.44 -33.45
N ARG A 252 0.31 7.72 -33.55
CA ARG A 252 0.40 8.68 -32.44
C ARG A 252 -0.94 8.88 -31.75
N ALA A 253 -0.92 9.33 -30.51
CA ALA A 253 -2.09 9.76 -29.77
C ALA A 253 -2.17 11.30 -29.78
N SER A 254 -3.29 11.85 -30.26
CA SER A 254 -3.51 13.30 -30.27
C SER A 254 -4.08 13.77 -28.95
N GLY A 255 -3.50 14.83 -28.38
CA GLY A 255 -3.97 15.45 -27.13
C GLY A 255 -5.36 16.08 -27.27
N VAL A 256 -6.18 15.94 -26.23
CA VAL A 256 -7.50 16.61 -26.13
C VAL A 256 -7.36 17.80 -25.18
N GLY A 257 -7.55 19.01 -25.74
CA GLY A 257 -7.39 20.26 -24.98
C GLY A 257 -5.94 20.66 -24.71
N ILE A 258 -4.99 19.94 -25.28
CA ILE A 258 -3.54 20.23 -25.25
C ILE A 258 -3.00 20.03 -26.65
N PRO A 259 -2.19 20.98 -27.20
CA PRO A 259 -1.58 20.80 -28.50
C PRO A 259 -0.49 19.74 -28.46
N GLY A 260 -0.50 18.81 -29.40
CA GLY A 260 0.55 17.81 -29.60
C GLY A 260 0.02 16.44 -29.96
N ASP A 261 0.85 15.73 -30.72
CA ASP A 261 0.70 14.32 -31.04
C ASP A 261 1.81 13.54 -30.36
N PHE A 262 1.45 12.64 -29.48
CA PHE A 262 2.35 11.92 -28.61
C PHE A 262 2.67 10.54 -29.16
N LEU A 263 3.93 10.20 -29.21
CA LEU A 263 4.40 8.85 -29.52
C LEU A 263 4.19 7.96 -28.29
N LEU A 264 3.58 6.82 -28.48
CA LEU A 264 3.37 5.81 -27.45
C LEU A 264 4.35 4.66 -27.69
N ARG A 265 4.74 3.99 -26.62
CA ARG A 265 5.51 2.74 -26.72
C ARG A 265 4.74 1.68 -27.52
N GLU A 266 3.45 1.59 -27.26
CA GLU A 266 2.56 0.62 -27.88
C GLU A 266 1.14 1.22 -27.90
N MET A 267 0.48 1.13 -29.06
CA MET A 267 -0.91 1.57 -29.19
C MET A 267 -1.77 0.30 -29.33
N PRO A 268 -2.70 0.04 -28.40
CA PRO A 268 -3.54 -1.13 -28.47
C PRO A 268 -4.40 -1.13 -29.73
N GLU A 269 -4.66 -2.34 -30.28
CA GLU A 269 -5.63 -2.49 -31.36
C GLU A 269 -7.01 -1.98 -30.90
N GLY A 270 -7.68 -1.21 -31.77
CA GLY A 270 -8.99 -0.65 -31.45
C GLY A 270 -8.98 0.51 -30.48
N PHE A 271 -7.82 1.03 -30.05
CA PHE A 271 -7.76 2.23 -29.22
C PHE A 271 -8.43 3.40 -29.90
N GLU A 272 -9.40 4.03 -29.26
CA GLU A 272 -10.09 5.24 -29.74
C GLU A 272 -9.75 6.45 -28.87
N SER A 273 -9.86 6.33 -27.56
CA SER A 273 -9.55 7.40 -26.59
C SER A 273 -9.16 6.82 -25.24
N GLY A 274 -8.45 7.64 -24.44
CA GLY A 274 -7.99 7.26 -23.10
C GLY A 274 -7.18 8.36 -22.46
N HIS A 275 -6.34 7.97 -21.51
CA HIS A 275 -5.48 8.87 -20.78
C HIS A 275 -4.02 8.45 -20.93
N LEU A 276 -3.19 9.39 -21.35
CA LEU A 276 -1.75 9.25 -21.33
C LEU A 276 -1.25 9.76 -19.98
N VAL A 277 -0.65 8.88 -19.21
CA VAL A 277 -0.11 9.16 -17.88
C VAL A 277 1.39 9.22 -17.97
N VAL A 278 1.98 10.29 -17.44
CA VAL A 278 3.44 10.46 -17.32
C VAL A 278 3.78 10.88 -15.91
N ARG A 279 4.67 10.11 -15.25
CA ARG A 279 5.13 10.44 -13.90
C ARG A 279 5.99 11.69 -13.90
N PRO A 280 5.94 12.57 -12.87
CA PRO A 280 6.70 13.82 -12.80
C PRO A 280 8.22 13.63 -12.92
N GLU A 281 8.77 12.52 -12.43
CA GLU A 281 10.19 12.20 -12.49
C GLU A 281 10.69 11.84 -13.89
N TYR A 282 9.80 11.45 -14.82
CA TYR A 282 10.14 11.16 -16.21
C TYR A 282 10.13 12.40 -17.09
N LEU A 283 9.47 13.47 -16.66
CA LEU A 283 9.54 14.74 -17.37
C LEU A 283 10.88 15.43 -17.09
N ARG A 284 11.46 16.00 -18.14
CA ARG A 284 12.68 16.80 -18.05
C ARG A 284 12.55 18.10 -18.86
N PHE A 285 13.25 19.13 -18.40
CA PHE A 285 13.44 20.33 -19.22
C PHE A 285 14.38 20.00 -20.37
N ILE A 286 14.07 20.50 -21.56
CA ILE A 286 14.84 20.29 -22.79
C ILE A 286 15.05 21.64 -23.48
N ASP A 287 16.15 21.78 -24.21
CA ASP A 287 16.49 23.02 -24.95
C ASP A 287 15.86 23.03 -26.35
N ALA A 288 15.71 21.85 -26.96
CA ALA A 288 15.13 21.70 -28.30
C ALA A 288 14.17 20.49 -28.40
N PRO A 289 13.11 20.58 -29.24
CA PRO A 289 12.12 19.51 -29.43
C PRO A 289 12.68 18.13 -29.77
N GLY A 290 13.85 18.06 -30.39
CA GLY A 290 14.52 16.80 -30.80
C GLY A 290 15.21 16.04 -29.66
N GLU A 291 15.27 16.58 -28.45
CA GLU A 291 15.93 15.95 -27.29
C GLU A 291 15.03 14.94 -26.55
N ALA A 292 13.75 14.89 -26.90
CA ALA A 292 12.78 13.93 -26.37
C ALA A 292 11.78 13.56 -27.47
N GLU A 293 11.26 12.33 -27.42
CA GLU A 293 10.27 11.83 -28.39
C GLU A 293 8.93 12.55 -28.27
N ASN A 294 8.57 12.92 -27.05
CA ASN A 294 7.38 13.72 -26.73
C ASN A 294 7.80 15.01 -26.02
N HIS A 295 7.14 16.11 -26.34
CA HIS A 295 7.41 17.38 -25.67
C HIS A 295 6.17 18.28 -25.64
N LEU A 296 6.20 19.21 -24.68
CA LEU A 296 5.22 20.27 -24.53
C LEU A 296 5.94 21.60 -24.28
N ARG A 297 5.38 22.66 -24.84
CA ARG A 297 5.82 24.04 -24.60
C ARG A 297 4.90 24.67 -23.57
N GLY A 298 5.47 25.25 -22.52
CA GLY A 298 4.71 25.87 -21.44
C GLY A 298 5.48 27.00 -20.78
N ARG A 299 4.93 27.53 -19.68
CA ARG A 299 5.59 28.54 -18.85
C ARG A 299 5.84 28.01 -17.47
N LEU A 300 7.03 28.25 -16.91
CA LEU A 300 7.35 27.90 -15.54
C LEU A 300 6.48 28.70 -14.58
N TYR A 301 5.55 28.00 -13.89
CA TYR A 301 4.53 28.63 -13.06
C TYR A 301 4.91 28.70 -11.58
N ASN A 302 5.47 27.60 -11.03
CA ASN A 302 5.92 27.51 -9.64
C ASN A 302 7.12 26.56 -9.51
N GLU A 303 7.85 26.75 -8.40
CA GLU A 303 8.93 25.89 -7.95
C GLU A 303 8.75 25.59 -6.44
N TYR A 304 8.75 24.30 -6.07
CA TYR A 304 8.68 23.86 -4.69
C TYR A 304 9.92 23.04 -4.32
N VAL A 305 10.67 23.53 -3.34
CA VAL A 305 11.86 22.81 -2.84
C VAL A 305 11.45 21.83 -1.76
N LEU A 306 11.47 20.53 -2.07
CA LEU A 306 11.06 19.43 -1.19
C LEU A 306 12.27 18.71 -0.58
N GLY A 307 13.27 19.46 -0.15
CA GLY A 307 14.51 18.91 0.42
C GLY A 307 15.46 18.38 -0.66
N SER A 308 15.52 17.07 -0.85
CA SER A 308 16.39 16.42 -1.87
C SER A 308 15.85 16.51 -3.29
N ARG A 309 14.61 16.91 -3.45
CA ARG A 309 13.91 17.04 -4.75
C ARG A 309 13.35 18.45 -4.90
N ILE A 310 13.13 18.83 -6.15
CA ILE A 310 12.46 20.08 -6.54
C ILE A 310 11.32 19.67 -7.47
N GLN A 311 10.13 20.16 -7.18
CA GLN A 311 8.95 20.01 -8.00
C GLN A 311 8.68 21.34 -8.71
N TYR A 312 8.70 21.31 -10.04
CA TYR A 312 8.36 22.42 -10.89
C TYR A 312 6.93 22.24 -11.42
N GLN A 313 6.22 23.33 -11.51
CA GLN A 313 4.91 23.38 -12.16
C GLN A 313 5.04 24.17 -13.45
N VAL A 314 4.73 23.53 -14.58
CA VAL A 314 4.76 24.13 -15.91
C VAL A 314 3.35 24.25 -16.44
N ARG A 315 2.91 25.46 -16.76
CA ARG A 315 1.59 25.72 -17.33
C ARG A 315 1.63 25.54 -18.83
N VAL A 316 0.80 24.63 -19.36
CA VAL A 316 0.61 24.38 -20.80
C VAL A 316 -0.87 24.61 -21.10
N GLY A 317 -1.18 25.75 -21.73
CA GLY A 317 -2.57 26.19 -21.88
C GLY A 317 -3.24 26.41 -20.51
N GLU A 318 -4.34 25.73 -20.26
CA GLU A 318 -5.07 25.79 -18.97
C GLU A 318 -4.62 24.70 -17.97
N ARG A 319 -3.77 23.75 -18.38
CA ARG A 319 -3.30 22.64 -17.54
C ARG A 319 -1.94 22.92 -16.91
N VAL A 320 -1.70 22.35 -15.76
CA VAL A 320 -0.41 22.41 -15.04
C VAL A 320 0.22 21.04 -15.05
N PHE A 321 1.45 20.97 -15.52
CA PHE A 321 2.29 19.78 -15.53
C PHE A 321 3.30 19.85 -14.40
N MET A 322 3.48 18.75 -13.71
CA MET A 322 4.48 18.60 -12.66
C MET A 322 5.74 17.94 -13.24
N VAL A 323 6.91 18.53 -12.96
CA VAL A 323 8.22 18.00 -13.31
C VAL A 323 9.01 17.85 -12.01
N GLU A 324 9.43 16.64 -11.68
CA GLU A 324 10.23 16.38 -10.48
C GLU A 324 11.68 16.13 -10.85
N ARG A 325 12.60 16.85 -10.19
CA ARG A 325 14.05 16.70 -10.43
C ARG A 325 14.79 16.57 -9.10
N LEU A 326 15.90 15.85 -9.11
CA LEU A 326 16.81 15.87 -7.97
C LEU A 326 17.39 17.29 -7.81
N ARG A 327 17.59 17.72 -6.56
CA ARG A 327 18.15 19.06 -6.27
C ARG A 327 19.48 19.33 -6.98
N GLN A 328 20.29 18.30 -7.22
CA GLN A 328 21.53 18.41 -7.99
C GLN A 328 21.31 18.73 -9.49
N GLN A 329 20.10 18.45 -9.98
CA GLN A 329 19.67 18.68 -11.37
C GLN A 329 18.72 19.88 -11.45
N ALA A 330 18.79 20.79 -10.46
CA ALA A 330 17.95 21.98 -10.43
C ALA A 330 18.14 22.83 -11.68
N VAL A 331 17.03 23.18 -12.30
CA VAL A 331 17.03 24.11 -13.45
C VAL A 331 16.84 25.51 -12.89
N ARG A 332 17.70 26.44 -13.24
CA ARG A 332 17.60 27.85 -12.90
C ARG A 332 16.78 28.57 -13.97
N GLY A 333 15.45 28.48 -13.90
CA GLY A 333 14.53 29.26 -14.71
C GLY A 333 13.93 30.42 -13.90
N LYS A 334 13.50 31.47 -14.57
CA LYS A 334 12.69 32.53 -13.94
C LYS A 334 11.23 32.14 -14.05
N LEU A 335 10.44 32.45 -13.04
CA LEU A 335 8.97 32.32 -13.12
C LEU A 335 8.46 33.09 -14.34
N ASP A 336 7.43 32.53 -14.98
CA ASP A 336 6.82 32.98 -16.24
C ASP A 336 7.73 32.86 -17.50
N GLU A 337 8.92 32.29 -17.35
CA GLU A 337 9.79 31.98 -18.51
C GLU A 337 9.18 30.82 -19.35
N GLU A 338 9.29 30.96 -20.67
CA GLU A 338 8.88 29.90 -21.60
C GLU A 338 9.88 28.74 -21.51
N VAL A 339 9.38 27.54 -21.33
CA VAL A 339 10.18 26.31 -21.17
C VAL A 339 9.62 25.19 -22.04
N LEU A 340 10.50 24.28 -22.45
CA LEU A 340 10.13 23.01 -23.04
C LEU A 340 10.29 21.90 -22.00
N ILE A 341 9.26 21.07 -21.87
CA ILE A 341 9.33 19.83 -21.09
C ILE A 341 9.16 18.65 -22.03
N GLY A 342 9.92 17.59 -21.81
CA GLY A 342 9.90 16.42 -22.68
C GLY A 342 10.02 15.13 -21.90
N TRP A 343 9.60 14.02 -22.54
CA TRP A 343 9.72 12.66 -22.04
C TRP A 343 9.79 11.66 -23.21
N ASP A 344 10.26 10.47 -22.97
CA ASP A 344 10.35 9.45 -24.01
C ASP A 344 9.08 8.57 -24.02
N ALA A 345 8.75 7.99 -25.17
CA ALA A 345 7.53 7.19 -25.35
C ALA A 345 7.44 6.00 -24.38
N LYS A 346 8.59 5.41 -24.03
CA LYS A 346 8.70 4.31 -23.07
C LYS A 346 8.25 4.68 -21.66
N ASP A 347 8.29 5.96 -21.31
CA ASP A 347 7.96 6.52 -20.00
C ASP A 347 6.47 6.94 -19.94
N SER A 348 5.74 6.73 -21.02
CA SER A 348 4.30 6.95 -21.13
C SER A 348 3.53 5.69 -20.79
N ILE A 349 2.48 5.85 -19.99
CA ILE A 349 1.52 4.79 -19.65
C ILE A 349 0.19 5.17 -20.29
N LEU A 350 -0.36 4.31 -21.15
CA LEU A 350 -1.69 4.52 -21.71
C LEU A 350 -2.72 3.72 -20.90
N VAL A 351 -3.71 4.42 -20.37
CA VAL A 351 -4.85 3.81 -19.67
C VAL A 351 -6.15 4.19 -20.37
N THR A 352 -7.05 3.23 -20.52
CA THR A 352 -8.27 3.38 -21.34
C THR A 352 -9.51 3.74 -20.52
N ASN A 353 -9.43 3.72 -19.17
CA ASN A 353 -10.56 4.04 -18.27
C ASN A 353 -10.09 4.85 -17.06
#